data_7b8b08b24b3830e8fdecb429fb0f5bf3
#
_entry.id   7b8b08b24b3830e8fdecb429fb0f5bf3
#
_cell.length_a   1.000
_cell.length_b   1.000
_cell.length_c   1.000
_cell.angle_alpha   90.00
_cell.angle_beta   90.00
_cell.angle_gamma   90.00
#
_symmetry.space_group_name_H-M   'P 1'
#
loop_
_entity.id
_entity.type
_entity.pdbx_description
1 polymer ?
#
loop_
_entity_poly.entity_id
_entity_poly.type
_entity_poly.pdbx_seq_one_letter_code
_entity_poly.pdbx_strand_id
1 'polypeptide(L)'
;MDLAYIPSPSHGVLYLGPVPLRGYAFCIIIGVFVAVWYGNRRWVARGGRSGTVADIAVWAVPFGLVGGRLYHVITDYQLYFGEGRDWVDAFKIWEGGLGIWGAIALGAVGAWIGCRRRGIPLPAYADALAPGIALAQAIGRWGNWFNQELYGRATDLPWAVKITSVDGGRVPGTYHPTFLYESLWCVGVALLVIWADRRFKLGHGRAFALYVAAYCAGRAWIEYMRVDEAHHILGLRLNVWTAIIVFVLAVAYIVVSARLRPGREEIVEPAAAEDDGTTGSGSGSADADSADAGSTDTAAAGAGSGKGLRKSPGKTGKD
;
A
#
# COMPACT_ATOMS: atom_id res chain seq x y z
N MET A 1 -32.57 -20.62 21.84
CA MET A 1 -31.10 -20.46 21.71
C MET A 1 -30.89 -19.12 20.99
N ASP A 2 -30.40 -18.13 21.71
CA ASP A 2 -30.02 -16.88 21.05
C ASP A 2 -28.85 -17.21 20.13
N LEU A 3 -29.09 -17.16 18.82
CA LEU A 3 -28.08 -17.38 17.81
C LEU A 3 -27.01 -16.29 18.02
N ALA A 4 -25.77 -16.71 18.27
CA ALA A 4 -24.65 -15.79 18.25
C ALA A 4 -24.60 -15.14 16.87
N TYR A 5 -24.46 -13.82 16.81
CA TYR A 5 -24.29 -13.09 15.54
C TYR A 5 -23.27 -11.96 15.77
N ILE A 6 -22.65 -11.51 14.70
CA ILE A 6 -21.78 -10.35 14.72
C ILE A 6 -22.67 -9.11 14.68
N PRO A 7 -22.73 -8.28 15.75
CA PRO A 7 -23.51 -7.07 15.72
C PRO A 7 -22.89 -6.06 14.76
N SER A 8 -23.71 -5.37 13.98
CA SER A 8 -23.26 -4.23 13.21
C SER A 8 -23.33 -2.95 14.05
N PRO A 9 -22.42 -1.99 13.82
CA PRO A 9 -22.46 -0.68 14.45
C PRO A 9 -23.79 0.02 14.11
N SER A 10 -24.42 0.63 15.11
CA SER A 10 -25.67 1.40 14.92
C SER A 10 -25.45 2.66 14.08
N HIS A 11 -24.24 3.20 14.12
CA HIS A 11 -23.84 4.40 13.36
C HIS A 11 -22.48 4.17 12.74
N GLY A 12 -22.38 4.31 11.40
CA GLY A 12 -21.11 4.26 10.65
C GLY A 12 -20.30 5.55 10.73
N VAL A 13 -20.86 6.60 11.40
CA VAL A 13 -20.26 7.93 11.55
C VAL A 13 -20.18 8.30 13.01
N LEU A 14 -19.00 8.66 13.49
CA LEU A 14 -18.76 9.25 14.79
C LEU A 14 -18.55 10.76 14.62
N TYR A 15 -19.28 11.57 15.37
CA TYR A 15 -19.12 13.03 15.33
C TYR A 15 -18.15 13.50 16.40
N LEU A 16 -17.05 14.11 15.99
CA LEU A 16 -16.11 14.80 16.86
C LEU A 16 -16.34 16.32 16.74
N GLY A 17 -17.28 16.85 17.50
CA GLY A 17 -17.79 18.20 17.28
C GLY A 17 -18.46 18.32 15.90
N PRO A 18 -18.08 19.29 15.06
CA PRO A 18 -18.66 19.46 13.71
C PRO A 18 -18.09 18.48 12.67
N VAL A 19 -17.07 17.69 13.01
CA VAL A 19 -16.35 16.82 12.07
C VAL A 19 -16.93 15.41 12.05
N PRO A 20 -17.53 14.93 10.96
CA PRO A 20 -18.00 13.57 10.82
C PRO A 20 -16.83 12.62 10.56
N LEU A 21 -16.52 11.74 11.49
CA LEU A 21 -15.54 10.67 11.34
C LEU A 21 -16.25 9.41 10.85
N ARG A 22 -16.10 9.11 9.59
CA ARG A 22 -16.67 7.89 8.98
C ARG A 22 -15.75 6.70 9.26
N GLY A 23 -16.27 5.64 9.88
CA GLY A 23 -15.52 4.41 10.13
C GLY A 23 -14.88 3.83 8.87
N TYR A 24 -15.56 3.93 7.74
CA TYR A 24 -15.04 3.55 6.41
C TYR A 24 -13.76 4.31 6.03
N ALA A 25 -13.77 5.64 6.18
CA ALA A 25 -12.59 6.47 5.85
C ALA A 25 -11.41 6.14 6.78
N PHE A 26 -11.68 5.87 8.05
CA PHE A 26 -10.67 5.46 9.01
C PHE A 26 -10.01 4.13 8.63
N CYS A 27 -10.79 3.13 8.20
CA CYS A 27 -10.26 1.87 7.69
C CYS A 27 -9.36 2.07 6.45
N ILE A 28 -9.75 2.97 5.53
CA ILE A 28 -8.92 3.28 4.36
C ILE A 28 -7.60 3.92 4.76
N ILE A 29 -7.63 4.91 5.68
CA ILE A 29 -6.40 5.59 6.15
C ILE A 29 -5.44 4.58 6.81
N ILE A 30 -5.95 3.72 7.70
CA ILE A 30 -5.14 2.66 8.32
C ILE A 30 -4.60 1.72 7.25
N GLY A 31 -5.43 1.32 6.27
CA GLY A 31 -5.02 0.47 5.16
C GLY A 31 -3.87 1.06 4.36
N VAL A 32 -3.95 2.34 3.99
CA VAL A 32 -2.88 3.05 3.28
C VAL A 32 -1.60 3.09 4.13
N PHE A 33 -1.73 3.42 5.42
CA PHE A 33 -0.59 3.43 6.33
C PHE A 33 0.10 2.06 6.41
N VAL A 34 -0.68 0.98 6.57
CA VAL A 34 -0.15 -0.39 6.61
C VAL A 34 0.51 -0.77 5.28
N ALA A 35 -0.09 -0.40 4.13
CA ALA A 35 0.50 -0.66 2.82
C ALA A 35 1.84 0.03 2.65
N VAL A 36 1.94 1.31 3.02
CA VAL A 36 3.18 2.10 2.93
C VAL A 36 4.22 1.58 3.90
N TRP A 37 3.87 1.36 5.15
CA TRP A 37 4.77 0.86 6.18
C TRP A 37 5.34 -0.52 5.82
N TYR A 38 4.47 -1.47 5.51
CA TYR A 38 4.88 -2.84 5.19
C TYR A 38 5.61 -2.90 3.83
N GLY A 39 5.13 -2.14 2.84
CA GLY A 39 5.78 -1.98 1.55
C GLY A 39 7.19 -1.43 1.68
N ASN A 40 7.39 -0.39 2.53
CA ASN A 40 8.71 0.18 2.79
C ASN A 40 9.68 -0.84 3.43
N ARG A 41 9.21 -1.64 4.40
CA ARG A 41 10.04 -2.73 4.98
C ARG A 41 10.48 -3.73 3.92
N ARG A 42 9.59 -4.09 3.01
CA ARG A 42 9.91 -5.01 1.91
C ARG A 42 10.80 -4.37 0.86
N TRP A 43 10.60 -3.08 0.60
CA TRP A 43 11.43 -2.32 -0.33
C TRP A 43 12.87 -2.28 0.14
N VAL A 44 13.10 -1.94 1.41
CA VAL A 44 14.44 -1.95 2.03
C VAL A 44 15.05 -3.37 2.01
N ALA A 45 14.26 -4.40 2.31
CA ALA A 45 14.73 -5.80 2.23
C ALA A 45 15.10 -6.25 0.81
N ARG A 46 14.70 -5.51 -0.22
CA ARG A 46 15.05 -5.73 -1.64
C ARG A 46 16.19 -4.82 -2.12
N GLY A 47 16.83 -4.06 -1.23
CA GLY A 47 17.93 -3.18 -1.55
C GLY A 47 17.55 -1.73 -1.90
N GLY A 48 16.29 -1.35 -1.71
CA GLY A 48 15.86 0.04 -1.88
C GLY A 48 16.07 0.90 -0.64
N ARG A 49 16.00 2.21 -0.81
CA ARG A 49 16.18 3.17 0.30
C ARG A 49 14.92 3.28 1.15
N SER A 50 15.12 3.50 2.45
CA SER A 50 14.01 3.78 3.37
C SER A 50 13.35 5.11 3.02
N GLY A 51 12.00 5.15 3.10
CA GLY A 51 11.20 6.34 2.77
C GLY A 51 10.74 6.41 1.32
N THR A 52 11.43 5.76 0.37
CA THR A 52 11.06 5.78 -1.06
C THR A 52 9.60 5.40 -1.32
N VAL A 53 9.07 4.43 -0.58
CA VAL A 53 7.67 4.01 -0.74
C VAL A 53 6.71 5.12 -0.33
N ALA A 54 7.01 5.85 0.74
CA ALA A 54 6.19 6.99 1.18
C ALA A 54 6.23 8.14 0.17
N ASP A 55 7.41 8.43 -0.37
CA ASP A 55 7.59 9.48 -1.38
C ASP A 55 6.83 9.19 -2.68
N ILE A 56 6.77 7.92 -3.10
CA ILE A 56 5.97 7.52 -4.26
C ILE A 56 4.47 7.57 -3.91
N ALA A 57 4.10 7.22 -2.67
CA ALA A 57 2.71 7.29 -2.21
C ALA A 57 2.16 8.73 -2.23
N VAL A 58 3.01 9.75 -2.04
CA VAL A 58 2.63 11.18 -2.20
C VAL A 58 2.11 11.48 -3.61
N TRP A 59 2.54 10.73 -4.63
CA TRP A 59 1.99 10.80 -5.98
C TRP A 59 0.79 9.87 -6.16
N ALA A 60 0.91 8.63 -5.74
CA ALA A 60 -0.09 7.60 -5.98
C ALA A 60 -1.43 7.88 -5.29
N VAL A 61 -1.41 8.38 -4.03
CA VAL A 61 -2.62 8.59 -3.24
C VAL A 61 -3.46 9.76 -3.76
N PRO A 62 -2.93 10.98 -3.99
CA PRO A 62 -3.73 12.08 -4.56
C PRO A 62 -4.25 11.76 -5.96
N PHE A 63 -3.41 11.17 -6.82
CA PHE A 63 -3.85 10.74 -8.15
C PHE A 63 -4.98 9.71 -8.06
N GLY A 64 -4.90 8.76 -7.13
CA GLY A 64 -5.95 7.79 -6.89
C GLY A 64 -7.26 8.44 -6.41
N LEU A 65 -7.20 9.42 -5.50
CA LEU A 65 -8.37 10.16 -5.04
C LEU A 65 -9.03 10.94 -6.18
N VAL A 66 -8.23 11.68 -6.96
CA VAL A 66 -8.72 12.42 -8.13
C VAL A 66 -9.32 11.47 -9.17
N GLY A 67 -8.63 10.35 -9.44
CA GLY A 67 -9.10 9.34 -10.39
C GLY A 67 -10.42 8.71 -9.96
N GLY A 68 -10.55 8.36 -8.69
CA GLY A 68 -11.78 7.79 -8.13
C GLY A 68 -12.95 8.76 -8.25
N ARG A 69 -12.71 10.05 -7.96
CA ARG A 69 -13.75 11.08 -8.09
C ARG A 69 -14.12 11.34 -9.54
N LEU A 70 -13.14 11.49 -10.41
CA LEU A 70 -13.37 11.70 -11.84
C LEU A 70 -14.18 10.57 -12.46
N TYR A 71 -13.83 9.33 -12.17
CA TYR A 71 -14.58 8.16 -12.65
C TYR A 71 -16.03 8.21 -12.18
N HIS A 72 -16.29 8.47 -10.90
CA HIS A 72 -17.64 8.54 -10.36
C HIS A 72 -18.44 9.68 -10.97
N VAL A 73 -17.85 10.87 -11.14
CA VAL A 73 -18.51 12.01 -11.78
C VAL A 73 -18.88 11.69 -13.23
N ILE A 74 -18.07 10.94 -13.97
CA ILE A 74 -18.34 10.55 -15.34
C ILE A 74 -19.45 9.47 -15.41
N THR A 75 -19.41 8.47 -14.53
CA THR A 75 -20.38 7.35 -14.55
C THR A 75 -21.75 7.76 -14.04
N ASP A 76 -21.79 8.67 -13.08
CA ASP A 76 -22.99 9.12 -12.39
C ASP A 76 -23.23 10.62 -12.58
N TYR A 77 -22.96 11.13 -13.80
CA TYR A 77 -22.97 12.56 -14.13
C TYR A 77 -24.29 13.26 -13.77
N GLN A 78 -25.40 12.55 -13.85
CA GLN A 78 -26.74 13.07 -13.51
C GLN A 78 -26.87 13.48 -12.04
N LEU A 79 -26.01 12.99 -11.16
CA LEU A 79 -25.98 13.42 -9.76
C LEU A 79 -25.41 14.84 -9.58
N TYR A 80 -24.67 15.34 -10.57
CA TYR A 80 -23.90 16.59 -10.50
C TYR A 80 -24.36 17.64 -11.50
N PHE A 81 -24.87 17.23 -12.68
CA PHE A 81 -25.16 18.10 -13.82
C PHE A 81 -26.63 18.06 -14.26
N GLY A 82 -27.56 17.55 -13.41
CA GLY A 82 -28.98 17.57 -13.67
C GLY A 82 -29.68 18.86 -13.25
N GLU A 83 -30.95 19.01 -13.62
CA GLU A 83 -31.78 20.13 -13.17
C GLU A 83 -31.88 20.18 -11.64
N GLY A 84 -31.61 21.33 -11.03
CA GLY A 84 -31.63 21.54 -9.57
C GLY A 84 -30.41 20.93 -8.84
N ARG A 85 -29.34 20.54 -9.56
CA ARG A 85 -28.09 20.06 -8.99
C ARG A 85 -27.01 21.14 -9.05
N ASP A 86 -26.07 21.05 -8.10
CA ASP A 86 -24.91 21.96 -8.05
C ASP A 86 -23.66 21.22 -8.55
N TRP A 87 -23.09 21.69 -9.66
CA TRP A 87 -21.85 21.11 -10.22
C TRP A 87 -20.67 21.19 -9.25
N VAL A 88 -20.71 22.09 -8.24
CA VAL A 88 -19.67 22.18 -7.18
C VAL A 88 -19.62 20.90 -6.34
N ASP A 89 -20.73 20.16 -6.25
CA ASP A 89 -20.77 18.88 -5.54
C ASP A 89 -19.82 17.85 -6.16
N ALA A 90 -19.46 17.99 -7.44
CA ALA A 90 -18.44 17.17 -8.09
C ALA A 90 -17.05 17.26 -7.42
N PHE A 91 -16.75 18.30 -6.67
CA PHE A 91 -15.49 18.47 -5.95
C PHE A 91 -15.54 18.03 -4.48
N LYS A 92 -16.72 17.75 -3.95
CA LYS A 92 -16.92 17.36 -2.54
C LYS A 92 -16.57 15.87 -2.33
N ILE A 93 -15.27 15.55 -2.34
CA ILE A 93 -14.78 14.15 -2.13
C ILE A 93 -15.11 13.60 -0.75
N TRP A 94 -15.32 14.46 0.25
CA TRP A 94 -15.65 14.07 1.63
C TRP A 94 -17.11 13.60 1.79
N GLU A 95 -17.98 13.84 0.83
CA GLU A 95 -19.35 13.34 0.83
C GLU A 95 -19.45 11.90 0.31
N GLY A 96 -18.36 11.35 -0.22
CA GLY A 96 -18.30 10.02 -0.83
C GLY A 96 -18.32 10.08 -2.36
N GLY A 97 -18.65 8.96 -3.00
CA GLY A 97 -18.68 8.89 -4.48
C GLY A 97 -17.27 8.82 -5.08
N LEU A 98 -16.58 7.70 -4.83
CA LEU A 98 -15.27 7.38 -5.39
C LEU A 98 -15.34 6.06 -6.14
N GLY A 99 -15.09 6.09 -7.44
CA GLY A 99 -15.07 4.88 -8.27
C GLY A 99 -13.74 4.17 -8.23
N ILE A 100 -13.75 2.88 -7.89
CA ILE A 100 -12.53 2.07 -7.70
C ILE A 100 -11.68 1.98 -8.97
N TRP A 101 -12.29 1.90 -10.14
CA TRP A 101 -11.57 1.78 -11.41
C TRP A 101 -10.74 3.02 -11.73
N GLY A 102 -11.32 4.21 -11.50
CA GLY A 102 -10.59 5.45 -11.64
C GLY A 102 -9.47 5.61 -10.62
N ALA A 103 -9.73 5.20 -9.38
CA ALA A 103 -8.73 5.22 -8.31
C ALA A 103 -7.52 4.32 -8.65
N ILE A 104 -7.76 3.12 -9.17
CA ILE A 104 -6.69 2.19 -9.59
C ILE A 104 -5.94 2.77 -10.79
N ALA A 105 -6.65 3.24 -11.82
CA ALA A 105 -6.02 3.73 -13.05
C ALA A 105 -5.11 4.94 -12.81
N LEU A 106 -5.65 6.01 -12.21
CA LEU A 106 -4.85 7.20 -11.94
C LEU A 106 -3.86 7.00 -10.78
N GLY A 107 -4.19 6.19 -9.78
CA GLY A 107 -3.24 5.81 -8.73
C GLY A 107 -2.02 5.09 -9.29
N ALA A 108 -2.20 4.19 -10.27
CA ALA A 108 -1.10 3.55 -10.99
C ALA A 108 -0.27 4.55 -11.81
N VAL A 109 -0.92 5.54 -12.45
CA VAL A 109 -0.21 6.63 -13.14
C VAL A 109 0.61 7.46 -12.14
N GLY A 110 0.05 7.82 -11.00
CA GLY A 110 0.79 8.53 -9.94
C GLY A 110 1.99 7.73 -9.43
N ALA A 111 1.81 6.43 -9.18
CA ALA A 111 2.91 5.53 -8.80
C ALA A 111 3.97 5.45 -9.89
N TRP A 112 3.59 5.35 -11.16
CA TRP A 112 4.50 5.34 -12.29
C TRP A 112 5.31 6.65 -12.39
N ILE A 113 4.67 7.81 -12.23
CA ILE A 113 5.35 9.12 -12.20
C ILE A 113 6.37 9.15 -11.07
N GLY A 114 5.97 8.76 -9.85
CA GLY A 114 6.85 8.71 -8.69
C GLY A 114 8.06 7.78 -8.90
N CYS A 115 7.83 6.58 -9.44
CA CYS A 115 8.88 5.63 -9.79
C CYS A 115 9.81 6.19 -10.87
N ARG A 116 9.24 6.74 -11.95
CA ARG A 116 10.03 7.28 -13.07
C ARG A 116 10.94 8.44 -12.66
N ARG A 117 10.46 9.33 -11.78
CA ARG A 117 11.27 10.45 -11.23
C ARG A 117 12.47 9.98 -10.40
N ARG A 118 12.41 8.76 -9.89
CA ARG A 118 13.49 8.15 -9.08
C ARG A 118 14.29 7.08 -9.82
N GLY A 119 14.02 6.87 -11.12
CA GLY A 119 14.67 5.81 -11.90
C GLY A 119 14.32 4.39 -11.44
N ILE A 120 13.19 4.21 -10.74
CA ILE A 120 12.76 2.95 -10.15
C ILE A 120 11.87 2.21 -11.16
N PRO A 121 12.12 0.90 -11.43
CA PRO A 121 11.23 0.08 -12.21
C PRO A 121 9.88 -0.12 -11.48
N LEU A 122 8.77 0.32 -12.08
CA LEU A 122 7.43 0.14 -11.50
C LEU A 122 7.11 -1.32 -11.10
N PRO A 123 7.48 -2.36 -11.88
CA PRO A 123 7.24 -3.74 -11.48
C PRO A 123 7.94 -4.13 -10.17
N ALA A 124 9.18 -3.69 -9.94
CA ALA A 124 9.92 -3.95 -8.69
C ALA A 124 9.23 -3.28 -7.49
N TYR A 125 8.78 -2.03 -7.67
CA TYR A 125 8.01 -1.31 -6.67
C TYR A 125 6.67 -2.01 -6.36
N ALA A 126 5.91 -2.40 -7.39
CA ALA A 126 4.66 -3.11 -7.24
C ALA A 126 4.83 -4.45 -6.50
N ASP A 127 5.90 -5.20 -6.78
CA ASP A 127 6.24 -6.45 -6.09
C ASP A 127 6.51 -6.24 -4.59
N ALA A 128 7.15 -5.14 -4.23
CA ALA A 128 7.39 -4.80 -2.83
C ALA A 128 6.07 -4.49 -2.10
N LEU A 129 5.15 -3.78 -2.76
CA LEU A 129 3.88 -3.34 -2.19
C LEU A 129 2.80 -4.42 -2.18
N ALA A 130 2.87 -5.43 -3.05
CA ALA A 130 1.79 -6.40 -3.27
C ALA A 130 1.14 -6.95 -1.99
N PRO A 131 1.86 -7.51 -1.00
CA PRO A 131 1.21 -7.99 0.21
C PRO A 131 0.73 -6.87 1.13
N GLY A 132 1.36 -5.68 1.10
CA GLY A 132 0.89 -4.49 1.81
C GLY A 132 -0.47 -4.01 1.28
N ILE A 133 -0.65 -4.03 -0.04
CA ILE A 133 -1.93 -3.71 -0.68
C ILE A 133 -3.00 -4.74 -0.28
N ALA A 134 -2.67 -6.04 -0.28
CA ALA A 134 -3.62 -7.07 0.17
C ALA A 134 -4.04 -6.87 1.64
N LEU A 135 -3.12 -6.51 2.54
CA LEU A 135 -3.44 -6.17 3.93
C LEU A 135 -4.29 -4.90 4.04
N ALA A 136 -4.01 -3.89 3.22
CA ALA A 136 -4.83 -2.68 3.16
C ALA A 136 -6.26 -2.98 2.71
N GLN A 137 -6.43 -3.86 1.73
CA GLN A 137 -7.75 -4.34 1.31
C GLN A 137 -8.46 -5.10 2.43
N ALA A 138 -7.74 -5.99 3.15
CA ALA A 138 -8.31 -6.70 4.30
C ALA A 138 -8.87 -5.72 5.35
N ILE A 139 -8.13 -4.67 5.66
CA ILE A 139 -8.54 -3.63 6.61
C ILE A 139 -9.72 -2.82 6.03
N GLY A 140 -9.65 -2.44 4.76
CA GLY A 140 -10.69 -1.65 4.08
C GLY A 140 -12.06 -2.35 4.07
N ARG A 141 -12.10 -3.71 4.06
CA ARG A 141 -13.36 -4.47 4.14
C ARG A 141 -14.14 -4.25 5.44
N TRP A 142 -13.48 -3.91 6.53
CA TRP A 142 -14.16 -3.52 7.75
C TRP A 142 -14.94 -2.21 7.63
N GLY A 143 -14.58 -1.36 6.66
CA GLY A 143 -15.38 -0.19 6.31
C GLY A 143 -16.80 -0.56 5.86
N ASN A 144 -16.97 -1.66 5.12
CA ASN A 144 -18.28 -2.16 4.72
C ASN A 144 -19.14 -2.62 5.91
N TRP A 145 -18.51 -3.16 6.96
CA TRP A 145 -19.18 -3.49 8.21
C TRP A 145 -19.70 -2.25 8.92
N PHE A 146 -18.92 -1.16 8.97
CA PHE A 146 -19.38 0.12 9.52
C PHE A 146 -20.57 0.70 8.74
N ASN A 147 -20.56 0.56 7.41
CA ASN A 147 -21.64 1.04 6.55
C ASN A 147 -22.82 0.06 6.44
N GLN A 148 -22.73 -1.14 7.00
CA GLN A 148 -23.72 -2.22 6.86
C GLN A 148 -24.05 -2.52 5.38
N GLU A 149 -23.05 -2.60 4.52
CA GLU A 149 -23.20 -2.75 3.07
C GLU A 149 -22.46 -3.97 2.53
N LEU A 150 -22.80 -4.37 1.29
CA LEU A 150 -22.14 -5.46 0.56
C LEU A 150 -22.15 -6.82 1.29
N TYR A 151 -23.19 -7.11 2.05
CA TYR A 151 -23.40 -8.39 2.71
C TYR A 151 -23.87 -9.47 1.72
N GLY A 152 -23.82 -10.75 2.14
CA GLY A 152 -24.22 -11.89 1.33
C GLY A 152 -25.71 -12.26 1.52
N ARG A 153 -26.05 -13.50 1.15
CA ARG A 153 -27.40 -14.05 1.31
C ARG A 153 -27.79 -14.15 2.77
N ALA A 154 -29.11 -14.18 3.04
CA ALA A 154 -29.62 -14.44 4.40
C ALA A 154 -29.10 -15.78 4.92
N THR A 155 -28.78 -15.82 6.22
CA THR A 155 -28.23 -17.02 6.87
C THR A 155 -28.48 -17.00 8.38
N ASP A 156 -28.60 -18.18 8.95
CA ASP A 156 -28.74 -18.40 10.40
C ASP A 156 -27.46 -18.96 11.05
N LEU A 157 -26.31 -18.85 10.35
CA LEU A 157 -25.04 -19.30 10.87
C LEU A 157 -24.62 -18.50 12.13
N PRO A 158 -23.92 -19.12 13.10
CA PRO A 158 -23.58 -18.47 14.36
C PRO A 158 -22.61 -17.29 14.21
N TRP A 159 -22.02 -17.08 13.05
CA TRP A 159 -21.19 -15.92 12.71
C TRP A 159 -21.83 -15.00 11.67
N ALA A 160 -23.17 -15.08 11.47
CA ALA A 160 -23.91 -14.16 10.62
C ALA A 160 -23.74 -12.72 11.09
N VAL A 161 -23.72 -11.75 10.16
CA VAL A 161 -23.74 -10.32 10.51
C VAL A 161 -25.19 -9.85 10.59
N LYS A 162 -25.54 -9.13 11.66
CA LYS A 162 -26.85 -8.53 11.83
C LYS A 162 -26.89 -7.17 11.17
N ILE A 163 -27.71 -7.02 10.13
CA ILE A 163 -27.99 -5.74 9.48
C ILE A 163 -29.23 -5.13 10.12
N THR A 164 -29.13 -3.87 10.52
CA THR A 164 -30.19 -3.10 11.17
C THR A 164 -30.59 -1.86 10.39
N SER A 165 -29.70 -1.38 9.48
CA SER A 165 -29.98 -0.23 8.63
C SER A 165 -31.01 -0.56 7.55
N VAL A 166 -31.90 0.40 7.32
CA VAL A 166 -32.90 0.39 6.22
C VAL A 166 -32.49 1.31 5.08
N ASP A 167 -31.38 2.04 5.21
CA ASP A 167 -30.91 3.01 4.22
C ASP A 167 -30.59 2.32 2.89
N GLY A 168 -30.96 2.95 1.78
CA GLY A 168 -30.71 2.42 0.45
C GLY A 168 -31.45 1.11 0.14
N GLY A 169 -32.63 0.89 0.74
CA GLY A 169 -33.48 -0.28 0.46
C GLY A 169 -33.01 -1.57 1.15
N ARG A 170 -32.16 -1.47 2.17
CA ARG A 170 -31.70 -2.64 2.94
C ARG A 170 -32.83 -3.22 3.76
N VAL A 171 -32.83 -4.54 3.88
CA VAL A 171 -33.79 -5.28 4.72
C VAL A 171 -33.06 -5.72 6.00
N PRO A 172 -33.57 -5.35 7.19
CA PRO A 172 -32.98 -5.84 8.44
C PRO A 172 -33.06 -7.36 8.54
N GLY A 173 -31.97 -7.98 9.04
CA GLY A 173 -31.88 -9.44 9.12
C GLY A 173 -30.45 -9.91 9.42
N THR A 174 -30.27 -11.23 9.34
CA THR A 174 -28.96 -11.88 9.49
C THR A 174 -28.47 -12.39 8.14
N TYR A 175 -27.20 -12.08 7.82
CA TYR A 175 -26.61 -12.29 6.50
C TYR A 175 -25.21 -12.83 6.59
N HIS A 176 -24.72 -13.44 5.50
CA HIS A 176 -23.32 -13.83 5.39
C HIS A 176 -22.41 -12.59 5.48
N PRO A 177 -21.41 -12.56 6.38
CA PRO A 177 -20.49 -11.45 6.56
C PRO A 177 -19.42 -11.46 5.47
N THR A 178 -19.78 -11.06 4.26
CA THR A 178 -18.83 -11.04 3.12
C THR A 178 -17.61 -10.17 3.38
N PHE A 179 -17.77 -9.08 4.16
CA PHE A 179 -16.63 -8.24 4.58
C PHE A 179 -15.56 -9.07 5.34
N LEU A 180 -15.99 -9.97 6.22
CA LEU A 180 -15.10 -10.84 6.98
C LEU A 180 -14.44 -11.89 6.07
N TYR A 181 -15.21 -12.51 5.18
CA TYR A 181 -14.68 -13.49 4.23
C TYR A 181 -13.66 -12.85 3.29
N GLU A 182 -13.94 -11.67 2.75
CA GLU A 182 -13.01 -10.93 1.91
C GLU A 182 -11.77 -10.49 2.69
N SER A 183 -11.94 -10.05 3.95
CA SER A 183 -10.82 -9.66 4.81
C SER A 183 -9.87 -10.84 5.07
N LEU A 184 -10.41 -11.99 5.48
CA LEU A 184 -9.64 -13.21 5.71
C LEU A 184 -8.96 -13.71 4.42
N TRP A 185 -9.67 -13.65 3.28
CA TRP A 185 -9.09 -13.99 1.99
C TRP A 185 -7.91 -13.08 1.64
N CYS A 186 -8.05 -11.77 1.80
CA CYS A 186 -6.96 -10.82 1.53
C CYS A 186 -5.75 -11.02 2.46
N VAL A 187 -5.98 -11.38 3.73
CA VAL A 187 -4.89 -11.80 4.63
C VAL A 187 -4.21 -13.05 4.09
N GLY A 188 -4.98 -14.06 3.68
CA GLY A 188 -4.47 -15.28 3.05
C GLY A 188 -3.65 -14.99 1.79
N VAL A 189 -4.12 -14.07 0.93
CA VAL A 189 -3.38 -13.60 -0.26
C VAL A 189 -2.06 -12.93 0.14
N ALA A 190 -2.07 -12.06 1.16
CA ALA A 190 -0.84 -11.43 1.65
C ALA A 190 0.18 -12.49 2.11
N LEU A 191 -0.27 -13.46 2.90
CA LEU A 191 0.58 -14.57 3.38
C LEU A 191 1.10 -15.43 2.23
N LEU A 192 0.26 -15.74 1.25
CA LEU A 192 0.65 -16.48 0.05
C LEU A 192 1.75 -15.75 -0.73
N VAL A 193 1.58 -14.44 -0.97
CA VAL A 193 2.57 -13.63 -1.69
C VAL A 193 3.88 -13.55 -0.90
N ILE A 194 3.83 -13.38 0.42
CA ILE A 194 5.01 -13.35 1.28
C ILE A 194 5.74 -14.71 1.23
N TRP A 195 5.01 -15.82 1.34
CA TRP A 195 5.58 -17.15 1.28
C TRP A 195 6.22 -17.44 -0.09
N ALA A 196 5.49 -17.16 -1.18
CA ALA A 196 5.97 -17.38 -2.53
C ALA A 196 7.19 -16.51 -2.87
N ASP A 197 7.18 -15.25 -2.42
CA ASP A 197 8.31 -14.35 -2.62
C ASP A 197 9.58 -14.81 -1.88
N ARG A 198 9.44 -15.30 -0.64
CA ARG A 198 10.55 -15.86 0.11
C ARG A 198 11.08 -17.14 -0.51
N ARG A 199 10.18 -18.01 -0.98
CA ARG A 199 10.52 -19.34 -1.52
C ARG A 199 11.12 -19.28 -2.92
N PHE A 200 10.60 -18.41 -3.79
CA PHE A 200 10.93 -18.36 -5.22
C PHE A 200 11.66 -17.08 -5.63
N LYS A 201 11.92 -16.16 -4.70
CA LYS A 201 12.57 -14.87 -4.97
C LYS A 201 11.94 -14.14 -6.16
N LEU A 202 10.62 -13.93 -6.09
CA LEU A 202 9.84 -13.32 -7.16
C LEU A 202 10.31 -11.88 -7.44
N GLY A 203 10.40 -11.53 -8.70
CA GLY A 203 10.75 -10.20 -9.20
C GLY A 203 10.06 -9.89 -10.51
N HIS A 204 10.38 -8.77 -11.14
CA HIS A 204 9.85 -8.32 -12.42
C HIS A 204 8.31 -8.28 -12.46
N GLY A 205 7.65 -7.87 -11.36
CA GLY A 205 6.19 -7.78 -11.28
C GLY A 205 5.46 -9.08 -10.95
N ARG A 206 6.18 -10.21 -10.75
CA ARG A 206 5.55 -11.52 -10.54
C ARG A 206 4.88 -11.66 -9.17
N ALA A 207 5.41 -11.02 -8.12
CA ALA A 207 4.76 -11.02 -6.82
C ALA A 207 3.45 -10.21 -6.84
N PHE A 208 3.44 -9.09 -7.57
CA PHE A 208 2.24 -8.30 -7.80
C PHE A 208 1.21 -9.06 -8.64
N ALA A 209 1.65 -9.72 -9.73
CA ALA A 209 0.76 -10.53 -10.55
C ALA A 209 0.17 -11.72 -9.78
N LEU A 210 0.94 -12.34 -8.87
CA LEU A 210 0.42 -13.38 -7.96
C LEU A 210 -0.65 -12.84 -7.01
N TYR A 211 -0.42 -11.64 -6.45
CA TYR A 211 -1.43 -10.95 -5.66
C TYR A 211 -2.72 -10.74 -6.47
N VAL A 212 -2.60 -10.21 -7.70
CA VAL A 212 -3.76 -9.95 -8.57
C VAL A 212 -4.51 -11.25 -8.88
N ALA A 213 -3.81 -12.32 -9.26
CA ALA A 213 -4.41 -13.62 -9.54
C ALA A 213 -5.15 -14.18 -8.31
N ALA A 214 -4.49 -14.24 -7.16
CA ALA A 214 -5.10 -14.76 -5.94
C ALA A 214 -6.30 -13.91 -5.46
N TYR A 215 -6.21 -12.59 -5.57
CA TYR A 215 -7.33 -11.70 -5.27
C TYR A 215 -8.51 -11.93 -6.19
N CYS A 216 -8.27 -12.03 -7.51
CA CYS A 216 -9.34 -12.28 -8.49
C CYS A 216 -10.04 -13.63 -8.28
N ALA A 217 -9.31 -14.67 -7.89
CA ALA A 217 -9.91 -15.96 -7.54
C ALA A 217 -10.89 -15.84 -6.38
N GLY A 218 -10.51 -15.14 -5.30
CA GLY A 218 -11.41 -14.87 -4.17
C GLY A 218 -12.58 -13.97 -4.55
N ARG A 219 -12.32 -12.95 -5.38
CA ARG A 219 -13.37 -12.04 -5.82
C ARG A 219 -14.47 -12.75 -6.62
N ALA A 220 -14.11 -13.68 -7.50
CA ALA A 220 -15.06 -14.46 -8.27
C ALA A 220 -15.97 -15.29 -7.35
N TRP A 221 -15.40 -15.94 -6.33
CA TRP A 221 -16.17 -16.73 -5.35
C TRP A 221 -17.09 -15.86 -4.48
N ILE A 222 -16.57 -14.75 -3.96
CA ILE A 222 -17.35 -13.86 -3.07
C ILE A 222 -18.46 -13.15 -3.84
N GLU A 223 -18.23 -12.77 -5.09
CA GLU A 223 -19.25 -12.16 -5.95
C GLU A 223 -20.45 -13.07 -6.16
N TYR A 224 -20.24 -14.39 -6.18
CA TYR A 224 -21.33 -15.37 -6.27
C TYR A 224 -22.21 -15.41 -5.01
N MET A 225 -21.67 -15.05 -3.83
CA MET A 225 -22.44 -15.00 -2.59
C MET A 225 -23.20 -13.69 -2.38
N ARG A 226 -22.86 -12.63 -3.09
CA ARG A 226 -23.47 -11.30 -2.94
C ARG A 226 -24.87 -11.25 -3.55
N VAL A 227 -25.75 -10.45 -2.94
CA VAL A 227 -27.16 -10.29 -3.33
C VAL A 227 -27.47 -8.91 -3.91
N ASP A 228 -26.51 -7.96 -3.90
CA ASP A 228 -26.71 -6.63 -4.46
C ASP A 228 -26.95 -6.68 -5.98
N GLU A 229 -27.64 -5.66 -6.50
CA GLU A 229 -27.91 -5.54 -7.93
C GLU A 229 -26.60 -5.45 -8.73
N ALA A 230 -26.51 -6.19 -9.83
CA ALA A 230 -25.38 -6.19 -10.74
C ALA A 230 -25.80 -6.48 -12.17
N HIS A 231 -25.07 -5.91 -13.13
CA HIS A 231 -25.24 -6.25 -14.53
C HIS A 231 -24.81 -7.70 -14.80
N HIS A 232 -25.66 -8.45 -15.49
CA HIS A 232 -25.40 -9.84 -15.89
C HIS A 232 -25.11 -9.91 -17.38
N ILE A 233 -24.05 -10.63 -17.74
CA ILE A 233 -23.67 -10.94 -19.12
C ILE A 233 -23.53 -12.46 -19.20
N LEU A 234 -24.26 -13.09 -20.12
CA LEU A 234 -24.28 -14.56 -20.29
C LEU A 234 -24.54 -15.32 -18.96
N GLY A 235 -25.44 -14.81 -18.13
CA GLY A 235 -25.81 -15.44 -16.86
C GLY A 235 -24.85 -15.23 -15.70
N LEU A 236 -23.71 -14.57 -15.90
CA LEU A 236 -22.74 -14.22 -14.86
C LEU A 236 -22.70 -12.70 -14.63
N ARG A 237 -22.43 -12.31 -13.40
CA ARG A 237 -22.20 -10.89 -13.06
C ARG A 237 -20.97 -10.36 -13.78
N LEU A 238 -21.01 -9.11 -14.25
CA LEU A 238 -19.89 -8.46 -14.94
C LEU A 238 -18.56 -8.55 -14.16
N ASN A 239 -18.64 -8.42 -12.84
CA ASN A 239 -17.47 -8.52 -11.95
C ASN A 239 -16.80 -9.90 -11.97
N VAL A 240 -17.58 -10.98 -12.20
CA VAL A 240 -17.04 -12.34 -12.35
C VAL A 240 -16.24 -12.46 -13.64
N TRP A 241 -16.76 -11.94 -14.76
CA TRP A 241 -16.03 -11.90 -16.04
C TRP A 241 -14.74 -11.11 -15.92
N THR A 242 -14.79 -9.94 -15.30
CA THR A 242 -13.61 -9.13 -15.05
C THR A 242 -12.58 -9.89 -14.22
N ALA A 243 -13.02 -10.55 -13.15
CA ALA A 243 -12.14 -11.34 -12.29
C ALA A 243 -11.47 -12.49 -13.06
N ILE A 244 -12.20 -13.21 -13.92
CA ILE A 244 -11.67 -14.31 -14.73
C ILE A 244 -10.64 -13.79 -15.74
N ILE A 245 -10.97 -12.73 -16.47
CA ILE A 245 -10.07 -12.14 -17.47
C ILE A 245 -8.77 -11.67 -16.81
N VAL A 246 -8.86 -10.91 -15.72
CA VAL A 246 -7.70 -10.38 -15.02
C VAL A 246 -6.88 -11.50 -14.38
N PHE A 247 -7.52 -12.55 -13.87
CA PHE A 247 -6.85 -13.75 -13.37
C PHE A 247 -6.00 -14.42 -14.46
N VAL A 248 -6.61 -14.68 -15.63
CA VAL A 248 -5.91 -15.32 -16.76
C VAL A 248 -4.73 -14.45 -17.22
N LEU A 249 -4.92 -13.15 -17.35
CA LEU A 249 -3.85 -12.21 -17.72
C LEU A 249 -2.71 -12.19 -16.69
N ALA A 250 -3.03 -12.21 -15.39
CA ALA A 250 -2.03 -12.24 -14.33
C ALA A 250 -1.23 -13.55 -14.35
N VAL A 251 -1.89 -14.70 -14.53
CA VAL A 251 -1.22 -16.00 -14.64
C VAL A 251 -0.34 -16.05 -15.91
N ALA A 252 -0.86 -15.59 -17.05
CA ALA A 252 -0.09 -15.49 -18.29
C ALA A 252 1.16 -14.61 -18.10
N TYR A 253 1.01 -13.46 -17.43
CA TYR A 253 2.14 -12.59 -17.12
C TYR A 253 3.19 -13.31 -16.26
N ILE A 254 2.78 -14.03 -15.20
CA ILE A 254 3.70 -14.80 -14.35
C ILE A 254 4.50 -15.79 -15.18
N VAL A 255 3.82 -16.56 -16.05
CA VAL A 255 4.46 -17.59 -16.87
C VAL A 255 5.44 -16.98 -17.88
N VAL A 256 5.00 -15.96 -18.60
CA VAL A 256 5.83 -15.27 -19.61
C VAL A 256 7.02 -14.57 -18.95
N SER A 257 6.77 -13.81 -17.88
CA SER A 257 7.83 -13.11 -17.14
C SER A 257 8.85 -14.07 -16.54
N ALA A 258 8.40 -15.25 -16.03
CA ALA A 258 9.31 -16.26 -15.48
C ALA A 258 10.24 -16.88 -16.55
N ARG A 259 9.75 -17.00 -17.80
CA ARG A 259 10.55 -17.51 -18.93
C ARG A 259 11.52 -16.47 -19.50
N LEU A 260 11.08 -15.22 -19.59
CA LEU A 260 11.87 -14.15 -20.23
C LEU A 260 12.88 -13.50 -19.27
N ARG A 261 12.56 -13.42 -17.98
CA ARG A 261 13.36 -12.71 -16.96
C ARG A 261 13.43 -13.55 -15.67
N PRO A 262 14.25 -14.61 -15.62
CA PRO A 262 14.39 -15.44 -14.43
C PRO A 262 15.03 -14.64 -13.29
N GLY A 263 14.70 -14.98 -12.05
CA GLY A 263 15.27 -14.34 -10.85
C GLY A 263 14.56 -13.05 -10.45
N ARG A 264 15.23 -12.26 -9.63
CA ARG A 264 14.79 -10.95 -9.12
C ARG A 264 15.72 -9.89 -9.67
N GLU A 265 15.24 -8.66 -9.77
CA GLU A 265 16.07 -7.49 -10.09
C GLU A 265 17.23 -7.35 -9.10
N GLU A 266 18.46 -7.16 -9.62
CA GLU A 266 19.65 -6.93 -8.81
C GLU A 266 19.70 -5.51 -8.26
N ILE A 267 19.28 -4.52 -9.06
CA ILE A 267 19.21 -3.11 -8.68
C ILE A 267 17.76 -2.66 -8.75
N VAL A 268 17.19 -2.32 -7.61
CA VAL A 268 15.80 -1.84 -7.50
C VAL A 268 15.73 -0.32 -7.45
N GLU A 269 16.77 0.34 -6.95
CA GLU A 269 16.85 1.80 -6.85
C GLU A 269 18.28 2.25 -7.14
N PRO A 270 18.51 3.20 -8.07
CA PRO A 270 19.82 3.77 -8.33
C PRO A 270 20.42 4.40 -7.06
N ALA A 271 21.75 4.32 -6.88
CA ALA A 271 22.42 5.08 -5.85
C ALA A 271 22.05 6.56 -6.02
N ALA A 272 21.91 7.29 -4.91
CA ALA A 272 21.81 8.75 -5.00
C ALA A 272 23.06 9.24 -5.70
N ALA A 273 22.90 10.08 -6.72
CA ALA A 273 24.04 10.86 -7.21
C ALA A 273 24.60 11.56 -5.96
N GLU A 274 25.84 11.25 -5.61
CA GLU A 274 26.56 12.03 -4.62
C GLU A 274 26.50 13.47 -5.15
N ASP A 275 25.91 14.34 -4.36
CA ASP A 275 25.92 15.77 -4.62
C ASP A 275 27.39 16.17 -4.51
N ASP A 276 28.08 16.21 -5.66
CA ASP A 276 29.45 16.60 -5.78
C ASP A 276 29.52 18.12 -5.52
N GLY A 277 29.33 18.43 -4.23
CA GLY A 277 29.51 19.76 -3.68
C GLY A 277 31.01 20.14 -3.68
N THR A 278 31.61 20.08 -4.85
CA THR A 278 32.88 20.73 -5.09
C THR A 278 32.66 22.24 -5.09
N THR A 279 32.51 22.79 -3.89
CA THR A 279 32.78 24.22 -3.69
C THR A 279 34.23 24.44 -4.05
N GLY A 280 34.44 24.89 -5.27
CA GLY A 280 35.74 25.40 -5.72
C GLY A 280 36.23 26.51 -4.79
N SER A 281 37.12 26.12 -3.89
CA SER A 281 37.99 27.07 -3.20
C SER A 281 38.97 27.60 -4.23
N GLY A 282 38.64 28.73 -4.84
CA GLY A 282 39.53 29.52 -5.65
C GLY A 282 40.67 30.05 -4.77
N SER A 283 41.86 29.46 -4.90
CA SER A 283 43.08 30.05 -4.43
C SER A 283 43.41 31.24 -5.31
N GLY A 284 43.10 32.44 -4.81
CA GLY A 284 43.70 33.68 -5.29
C GLY A 284 45.06 33.82 -4.70
N SER A 285 46.09 33.63 -5.53
CA SER A 285 47.48 34.08 -5.27
C SER A 285 47.53 35.59 -5.34
N ALA A 286 48.01 36.21 -4.28
CA ALA A 286 48.55 37.59 -4.34
C ALA A 286 49.85 37.61 -3.54
N ASP A 287 50.92 37.85 -4.29
CA ASP A 287 52.27 38.21 -3.81
C ASP A 287 52.24 39.49 -2.97
N ALA A 288 53.09 39.55 -1.95
CA ALA A 288 53.97 40.67 -1.59
C ALA A 288 54.58 40.49 -0.18
N ASP A 289 55.77 40.13 -0.10
CA ASP A 289 57.02 40.93 0.22
C ASP A 289 57.21 41.35 1.68
N SER A 290 58.41 40.97 2.12
CA SER A 290 59.36 41.59 3.06
C SER A 290 59.20 41.52 4.58
N ALA A 291 60.30 41.02 5.10
CA ALA A 291 61.15 41.51 6.20
C ALA A 291 60.88 41.10 7.65
N ASP A 292 61.77 40.32 8.12
CA ASP A 292 62.81 40.57 9.13
C ASP A 292 62.54 40.32 10.61
N ALA A 293 63.58 39.65 11.17
CA ALA A 293 64.16 39.71 12.52
C ALA A 293 63.42 39.03 13.72
N GLY A 294 64.22 38.14 14.27
CA GLY A 294 64.53 38.15 15.71
C GLY A 294 64.08 36.96 16.55
N SER A 295 64.88 35.94 16.62
CA SER A 295 65.67 35.57 17.81
C SER A 295 64.97 35.11 19.07
N THR A 296 65.48 33.98 19.48
CA THR A 296 65.85 33.44 20.81
C THR A 296 64.82 32.54 21.48
N ASP A 297 65.17 31.26 21.54
CA ASP A 297 65.74 30.52 22.68
C ASP A 297 64.75 30.11 23.80
N THR A 298 64.82 28.94 24.11
CA THR A 298 65.09 28.05 25.25
C THR A 298 63.97 27.06 25.53
N ALA A 299 64.28 25.80 25.34
CA ALA A 299 64.81 24.76 26.20
C ALA A 299 63.86 24.18 27.25
N ALA A 300 63.89 22.88 27.26
CA ALA A 300 63.87 21.88 28.34
C ALA A 300 62.56 21.17 28.56
N ALA A 301 62.43 19.88 28.26
CA ALA A 301 62.97 18.72 28.97
C ALA A 301 61.91 18.09 29.93
N GLY A 302 61.77 16.77 29.82
CA GLY A 302 61.24 15.86 30.85
C GLY A 302 60.18 14.87 30.30
N ALA A 303 60.44 13.70 29.82
CA ALA A 303 60.97 12.47 30.40
C ALA A 303 60.01 11.76 31.34
N GLY A 304 59.74 10.50 31.02
CA GLY A 304 59.21 9.49 31.92
C GLY A 304 58.10 8.64 31.27
N SER A 305 58.29 7.52 30.61
CA SER A 305 58.76 6.19 31.01
C SER A 305 57.77 5.43 31.91
N GLY A 306 57.38 4.24 31.42
CA GLY A 306 56.81 3.14 32.19
C GLY A 306 55.79 2.33 31.39
N LYS A 307 56.11 1.36 30.63
CA LYS A 307 56.42 -0.09 30.83
C LYS A 307 55.38 -0.83 31.70
N GLY A 308 54.84 -1.87 31.11
CA GLY A 308 54.52 -3.12 31.80
C GLY A 308 53.27 -3.79 31.35
N LEU A 309 53.37 -4.78 30.54
CA LEU A 309 53.32 -6.25 30.63
C LEU A 309 51.92 -6.87 30.73
N ARG A 310 51.53 -7.53 29.66
CA ARG A 310 51.29 -9.01 29.52
C ARG A 310 50.49 -9.73 30.60
N LYS A 311 49.36 -10.39 30.24
CA LYS A 311 49.18 -11.84 30.25
C LYS A 311 47.77 -12.26 29.87
N SER A 312 47.64 -13.05 28.86
CA SER A 312 46.68 -14.18 28.70
C SER A 312 47.28 -15.40 29.43
N PRO A 313 46.66 -16.55 29.56
CA PRO A 313 45.33 -17.08 29.19
C PRO A 313 44.71 -17.96 30.31
N GLY A 314 43.52 -18.52 30.05
CA GLY A 314 42.99 -19.61 30.91
C GLY A 314 41.62 -20.10 30.50
N LYS A 315 41.63 -21.23 29.90
CA LYS A 315 40.68 -22.29 29.57
C LYS A 315 39.98 -22.90 30.80
N THR A 316 38.92 -23.64 30.44
CA THR A 316 38.18 -24.74 31.16
C THR A 316 36.88 -24.24 31.73
N GLY A 317 35.69 -24.85 31.59
CA GLY A 317 35.28 -26.16 31.10
C GLY A 317 34.12 -26.64 31.95
N LYS A 318 33.08 -27.23 31.33
CA LYS A 318 32.08 -28.16 31.90
C LYS A 318 31.27 -27.64 33.12
N ASP A 319 29.96 -27.57 33.03
CA ASP A 319 28.95 -28.65 33.06
C ASP A 319 27.65 -28.18 32.39
#